data_ea07bb46cf6df568fdfd6945abe13838
#
_entry.id   ea07bb46cf6df568fdfd6945abe13838
#
_cell.length_a   1.000
_cell.length_b   1.000
_cell.length_c   1.000
_cell.angle_alpha   90.00
_cell.angle_beta   90.00
_cell.angle_gamma   90.00
#
_symmetry.space_group_name_H-M   'P 1'
#
loop_
_entity.id
_entity.type
_entity.pdbx_description
1 polymer ?
#
loop_
_entity_poly.entity_id
_entity_poly.type
_entity_poly.pdbx_seq_one_letter_code
_entity_poly.pdbx_strand_id
1 'polypeptide(L)'
;MAGWLLAVLLLPGCVSDPPDNLSHIGNKGADNDSAGVVIILAERSKIAEWPTDGPLVNQNFPEITYVDDDGIEQRYSSKVLGVRDTLHLQLSRPTISVAHSYFQMDRFNYLFCNGDTVVFTYDDDIPIARLKQRSSSDFNLNYEFTKRRKFGQTESLQGQFYYDLNTLYQHTDAENRQFARDANVSFEEERQLLDSLRSAGVMDVQNYTYQINRLAFEQYNCSLSPQYGSLFRQYVPAGFIRDHLHDDNLAYHQYYLEAVSDWVIKRFKIPSVSSSSAHFPHYLSAFDSVFVHQGIFSPLVSKLLLNRLASKTMENFAVEDARYVMEKVAKISDNDRFYKRLSHDYRFINYVRSVSGEEETERSPLRDQNSPGADGDNPLQLLTVDSKASTLEEVLAAHRENVIYVEFWASWCTPCRRAMPASINLRKDYQDRGVRVIYLSTDRNLGNWERAIEQEHLESYADNYLMVNQEVATFINDIDLGTIPRYLIFDQQGNLVHPNAPGPETDEIRLLLDRYLDG
;
A
#
# COMPACT_ATOMS: atom_id res chain seq x y z
N MET A 1 12.15 -41.55 6.07
CA MET A 1 10.83 -41.36 6.70
C MET A 1 11.07 -40.70 8.06
N ALA A 2 11.03 -39.40 8.14
CA ALA A 2 11.05 -38.69 9.42
C ALA A 2 9.87 -37.70 9.32
N GLY A 3 8.78 -38.02 10.03
CA GLY A 3 7.60 -37.19 10.10
C GLY A 3 7.90 -35.93 10.91
N TRP A 4 7.72 -34.80 10.31
CA TRP A 4 7.77 -33.51 10.97
C TRP A 4 6.41 -33.25 11.65
N LEU A 5 6.30 -33.64 12.93
CA LEU A 5 5.28 -33.11 13.81
C LEU A 5 5.73 -31.72 14.24
N LEU A 6 5.19 -30.67 13.63
CA LEU A 6 5.22 -29.33 14.19
C LEU A 6 4.28 -29.34 15.41
N ALA A 7 4.87 -29.45 16.60
CA ALA A 7 4.13 -29.26 17.85
C ALA A 7 3.68 -27.80 17.91
N VAL A 8 2.37 -27.59 17.90
CA VAL A 8 1.75 -26.33 18.28
C VAL A 8 2.03 -26.09 19.75
N LEU A 9 3.12 -25.43 20.07
CA LEU A 9 3.37 -24.88 21.39
C LEU A 9 2.54 -23.61 21.50
N LEU A 10 1.53 -23.65 22.36
CA LEU A 10 0.88 -22.47 22.88
C LEU A 10 1.95 -21.56 23.47
N LEU A 11 2.28 -20.51 22.76
CA LEU A 11 3.27 -19.53 23.17
C LEU A 11 2.71 -18.73 24.36
N PRO A 12 3.42 -18.62 25.48
CA PRO A 12 3.16 -17.55 26.41
C PRO A 12 3.47 -16.25 25.71
N GLY A 13 2.39 -15.47 25.44
CA GLY A 13 2.46 -14.22 24.72
C GLY A 13 3.40 -13.21 25.37
N CYS A 14 3.47 -12.03 24.77
CA CYS A 14 4.04 -10.84 25.38
C CYS A 14 3.32 -10.56 26.71
N VAL A 15 3.68 -11.27 27.77
CA VAL A 15 3.25 -11.01 29.14
C VAL A 15 4.17 -9.92 29.65
N SER A 16 3.64 -8.72 29.75
CA SER A 16 4.26 -7.68 30.54
C SER A 16 4.17 -8.08 32.01
N ASP A 17 5.31 -8.25 32.68
CA ASP A 17 5.33 -8.23 34.14
C ASP A 17 4.74 -6.90 34.62
N PRO A 18 3.88 -6.87 35.64
CA PRO A 18 3.31 -5.63 36.13
C PRO A 18 4.43 -4.74 36.68
N PRO A 19 4.50 -3.46 36.32
CA PRO A 19 5.48 -2.56 36.86
C PRO A 19 5.14 -2.26 38.33
N ASP A 20 6.10 -2.49 39.23
CA ASP A 20 6.07 -1.93 40.56
C ASP A 20 6.07 -0.40 40.49
N ASN A 21 5.03 0.18 41.08
CA ASN A 21 4.88 1.56 41.55
C ASN A 21 5.76 2.67 40.92
N LEU A 22 5.19 3.43 40.03
CA LEU A 22 5.49 4.86 39.90
C LEU A 22 4.19 5.66 39.80
N SER A 23 3.85 6.26 40.94
CA SER A 23 2.77 7.24 41.10
C SER A 23 3.14 8.58 40.43
N HIS A 24 2.13 9.16 39.77
CA HIS A 24 1.97 10.58 39.43
C HIS A 24 2.84 11.20 38.35
N ILE A 25 2.32 11.20 37.12
CA ILE A 25 2.23 12.44 36.32
C ILE A 25 0.88 12.40 35.60
N GLY A 26 0.05 13.39 35.88
CA GLY A 26 -1.30 13.49 35.35
C GLY A 26 -1.32 13.81 33.87
N ASN A 27 -2.19 13.10 33.14
CA ASN A 27 -2.66 13.54 31.83
C ASN A 27 -4.20 13.47 31.82
N LYS A 28 -4.82 14.57 31.46
CA LYS A 28 -6.28 14.69 31.35
C LYS A 28 -6.72 14.14 29.99
N GLY A 29 -7.63 13.20 30.03
CA GLY A 29 -8.71 13.01 29.06
C GLY A 29 -8.33 12.33 27.75
N ALA A 30 -8.39 11.00 27.71
CA ALA A 30 -8.84 10.24 26.55
C ALA A 30 -9.36 8.91 27.06
N ASP A 31 -10.62 8.63 26.77
CA ASP A 31 -11.29 7.37 27.06
C ASP A 31 -10.79 6.27 26.11
N ASN A 32 -10.67 5.07 26.66
CA ASN A 32 -10.36 3.77 26.06
C ASN A 32 -8.91 3.50 25.69
N ASP A 33 -8.24 2.81 26.63
CA ASP A 33 -6.96 2.11 26.50
C ASP A 33 -7.01 0.94 25.51
N SER A 34 -7.00 1.17 24.21
CA SER A 34 -6.43 0.22 23.29
C SER A 34 -4.95 0.57 23.14
N ALA A 35 -4.08 -0.13 23.87
CA ALA A 35 -2.66 -0.04 23.66
C ALA A 35 -2.37 -0.35 22.16
N GLY A 36 -1.37 0.29 21.59
CA GLY A 36 -1.00 0.15 20.18
C GLY A 36 0.51 0.09 20.04
N VAL A 37 1.02 0.10 18.83
CA VAL A 37 2.45 0.27 18.54
C VAL A 37 2.71 1.68 18.04
N VAL A 38 3.71 2.34 18.61
CA VAL A 38 4.16 3.67 18.16
C VAL A 38 5.47 3.48 17.38
N ILE A 39 5.45 3.85 16.11
CA ILE A 39 6.64 3.80 15.24
C ILE A 39 7.13 5.22 15.04
N ILE A 40 8.38 5.47 15.39
CA ILE A 40 9.05 6.75 15.25
C ILE A 40 10.15 6.59 14.20
N LEU A 41 10.02 7.30 13.11
CA LEU A 41 11.02 7.38 12.07
C LEU A 41 11.97 8.55 12.40
N ALA A 42 13.25 8.26 12.60
CA ALA A 42 14.23 9.29 12.93
C ALA A 42 14.44 10.24 11.75
N GLU A 43 14.89 11.44 12.08
CA GLU A 43 15.30 12.44 11.10
C GLU A 43 16.36 11.87 10.14
N ARG A 44 16.20 12.15 8.85
CA ARG A 44 17.17 11.78 7.81
C ARG A 44 17.71 13.03 7.18
N SER A 45 19.03 13.18 7.20
CA SER A 45 19.72 14.35 6.66
C SER A 45 20.03 14.25 5.15
N LYS A 46 19.96 13.03 4.58
CA LYS A 46 20.29 12.79 3.17
C LYS A 46 19.35 11.77 2.55
N ILE A 47 18.99 12.00 1.30
CA ILE A 47 18.50 10.98 0.38
C ILE A 47 19.75 10.29 -0.19
N ALA A 48 19.79 8.96 -0.21
CA ALA A 48 20.82 8.28 -0.98
C ALA A 48 20.71 8.74 -2.45
N GLU A 49 21.78 9.31 -2.97
CA GLU A 49 21.86 9.68 -4.38
C GLU A 49 21.94 8.38 -5.20
N TRP A 50 20.89 8.12 -5.96
CA TRP A 50 20.91 7.04 -6.94
C TRP A 50 21.58 7.54 -8.23
N PRO A 51 22.31 6.67 -8.98
CA PRO A 51 22.76 7.00 -10.32
C PRO A 51 21.56 7.39 -11.19
N THR A 52 21.64 8.57 -11.82
CA THR A 52 20.52 9.25 -12.49
C THR A 52 20.13 8.65 -13.84
N ASP A 53 20.67 7.51 -14.25
CA ASP A 53 20.64 7.03 -15.62
C ASP A 53 19.59 5.95 -15.92
N GLY A 54 18.60 5.74 -15.04
CA GLY A 54 17.57 4.71 -15.24
C GLY A 54 16.14 5.21 -15.04
N PRO A 55 15.14 4.61 -15.73
CA PRO A 55 13.75 5.03 -15.68
C PRO A 55 13.03 4.74 -14.34
N LEU A 56 13.72 4.18 -13.35
CA LEU A 56 13.19 3.80 -12.04
C LEU A 56 13.72 4.68 -10.91
N VAL A 57 14.14 5.88 -11.21
CA VAL A 57 14.57 6.85 -10.22
C VAL A 57 13.41 7.19 -9.31
N ASN A 58 13.59 6.99 -8.00
CA ASN A 58 12.89 7.76 -6.96
C ASN A 58 11.95 7.09 -5.99
N GLN A 59 12.41 6.07 -5.26
CA GLN A 59 11.69 5.67 -4.05
C GLN A 59 12.63 5.66 -2.83
N ASN A 60 12.96 6.82 -2.31
CA ASN A 60 13.86 6.96 -1.16
C ASN A 60 13.14 7.36 0.13
N PHE A 61 11.80 7.22 0.17
CA PHE A 61 11.05 7.46 1.40
C PHE A 61 10.82 6.15 2.15
N PRO A 62 11.01 6.13 3.47
CA PRO A 62 10.63 5.00 4.29
C PRO A 62 9.14 4.71 4.12
N GLU A 63 8.80 3.52 3.71
CA GLU A 63 7.43 3.03 3.66
C GLU A 63 7.24 1.96 4.74
N ILE A 64 6.23 2.13 5.57
CA ILE A 64 5.80 1.15 6.55
C ILE A 64 4.54 0.46 6.02
N THR A 65 4.60 -0.86 5.88
CA THR A 65 3.47 -1.69 5.46
C THR A 65 3.10 -2.65 6.59
N TYR A 66 1.82 -2.79 6.86
CA TYR A 66 1.30 -3.72 7.88
C TYR A 66 -0.12 -4.18 7.53
N VAL A 67 -0.56 -5.28 8.14
CA VAL A 67 -1.95 -5.75 8.03
C VAL A 67 -2.73 -5.27 9.25
N ASP A 68 -3.83 -4.54 9.06
CA ASP A 68 -4.69 -4.06 10.15
C ASP A 68 -5.57 -5.18 10.76
N ASP A 69 -6.36 -4.85 11.77
CA ASP A 69 -7.24 -5.81 12.45
C ASP A 69 -8.40 -6.32 11.57
N ASP A 70 -8.64 -5.67 10.44
CA ASP A 70 -9.62 -6.11 9.44
C ASP A 70 -9.00 -7.02 8.35
N GLY A 71 -7.70 -7.29 8.41
CA GLY A 71 -6.98 -8.10 7.43
C GLY A 71 -6.59 -7.33 6.17
N ILE A 72 -6.65 -6.00 6.20
CA ILE A 72 -6.32 -5.15 5.06
C ILE A 72 -4.91 -4.60 5.20
N GLU A 73 -4.15 -4.69 4.11
CA GLU A 73 -2.82 -4.09 4.03
C GLU A 73 -2.93 -2.57 4.06
N GLN A 74 -2.19 -1.97 4.97
CA GLN A 74 -2.05 -0.53 5.12
C GLN A 74 -0.63 -0.12 4.76
N ARG A 75 -0.49 1.06 4.15
CA ARG A 75 0.81 1.64 3.79
C ARG A 75 0.91 3.05 4.35
N TYR A 76 2.04 3.33 4.93
CA TYR A 76 2.40 4.65 5.43
C TYR A 76 3.75 5.02 4.86
N SER A 77 3.85 6.14 4.16
CA SER A 77 5.10 6.67 3.64
C SER A 77 5.48 7.93 4.39
N SER A 78 6.62 7.91 5.06
CA SER A 78 7.20 9.12 5.64
C SER A 78 7.77 10.02 4.54
N LYS A 79 7.46 11.31 4.58
CA LYS A 79 7.66 12.20 3.43
C LYS A 79 8.61 13.34 3.66
N VAL A 80 8.86 13.66 4.90
CA VAL A 80 9.60 14.87 5.23
C VAL A 80 11.03 14.50 5.58
N LEU A 81 11.96 14.89 4.71
CA LEU A 81 13.38 14.85 5.03
C LEU A 81 13.69 15.88 6.11
N GLY A 82 14.55 15.50 7.04
CA GLY A 82 14.98 16.40 8.10
C GLY A 82 13.95 16.58 9.22
N VAL A 83 12.87 15.79 9.25
CA VAL A 83 11.87 15.83 10.31
C VAL A 83 11.62 14.43 10.84
N ARG A 84 11.49 14.32 12.15
CA ARG A 84 11.06 13.12 12.84
C ARG A 84 9.58 12.92 12.60
N ASP A 85 9.21 11.72 12.16
CA ASP A 85 7.83 11.35 11.91
C ASP A 85 7.34 10.26 12.87
N THR A 86 6.05 10.21 13.17
CA THR A 86 5.49 9.26 14.14
C THR A 86 4.19 8.68 13.63
N LEU A 87 4.15 7.35 13.55
CA LEU A 87 2.97 6.57 13.18
C LEU A 87 2.42 5.85 14.42
N HIS A 88 1.13 6.00 14.67
CA HIS A 88 0.41 5.32 15.75
C HIS A 88 -0.44 4.19 15.18
N LEU A 89 -0.13 2.95 15.53
CA LEU A 89 -0.88 1.77 15.12
C LEU A 89 -1.77 1.28 16.27
N GLN A 90 -3.07 1.41 16.12
CA GLN A 90 -4.04 0.84 17.07
C GLN A 90 -4.22 -0.65 16.78
N LEU A 91 -4.14 -1.49 17.80
CA LEU A 91 -4.20 -2.94 17.68
C LEU A 91 -5.12 -3.54 18.72
N SER A 92 -5.94 -4.52 18.30
CA SER A 92 -6.71 -5.38 19.19
C SER A 92 -6.01 -6.71 19.51
N ARG A 93 -4.83 -6.95 18.97
CA ARG A 93 -4.05 -8.18 19.05
C ARG A 93 -2.70 -7.99 19.72
N PRO A 94 -2.06 -9.07 20.25
CA PRO A 94 -0.82 -8.94 21.01
C PRO A 94 0.40 -8.53 20.18
N THR A 95 0.41 -8.82 18.88
CA THR A 95 1.56 -8.53 18.01
C THR A 95 1.14 -8.00 16.66
N ILE A 96 2.06 -7.30 15.99
CA ILE A 96 1.94 -6.86 14.61
C ILE A 96 3.22 -7.14 13.84
N SER A 97 3.07 -7.68 12.62
CA SER A 97 4.15 -7.70 11.65
C SER A 97 4.16 -6.40 10.86
N VAL A 98 5.34 -5.81 10.74
CA VAL A 98 5.56 -4.55 10.04
C VAL A 98 6.69 -4.76 9.05
N ALA A 99 6.47 -4.40 7.79
CA ALA A 99 7.54 -4.28 6.82
C ALA A 99 7.95 -2.82 6.70
N HIS A 100 9.24 -2.57 6.78
CA HIS A 100 9.84 -1.30 6.46
C HIS A 100 10.52 -1.44 5.10
N SER A 101 9.93 -0.84 4.07
CA SER A 101 10.53 -0.79 2.75
C SER A 101 11.40 0.45 2.66
N TYR A 102 12.61 0.22 2.25
CA TYR A 102 13.58 1.24 1.95
C TYR A 102 14.18 0.88 0.62
N PHE A 103 14.28 1.81 -0.31
CA PHE A 103 14.81 1.48 -1.63
C PHE A 103 13.99 0.40 -2.37
N GLN A 104 13.19 0.77 -3.28
CA GLN A 104 12.24 0.05 -4.17
C GLN A 104 11.91 -1.43 -3.88
N MET A 105 12.85 -2.24 -3.40
CA MET A 105 12.71 -3.69 -3.29
C MET A 105 13.15 -4.29 -1.96
N ASP A 106 13.87 -3.53 -1.13
CA ASP A 106 14.33 -4.04 0.15
C ASP A 106 13.25 -3.88 1.22
N ARG A 107 12.70 -4.99 1.65
CA ARG A 107 11.76 -5.07 2.78
C ARG A 107 12.44 -5.67 3.99
N PHE A 108 12.43 -4.91 5.08
CA PHE A 108 12.87 -5.35 6.38
C PHE A 108 11.65 -5.68 7.23
N ASN A 109 11.53 -6.94 7.64
CA ASN A 109 10.35 -7.45 8.31
C ASN A 109 10.59 -7.54 9.81
N TYR A 110 9.71 -6.94 10.58
CA TYR A 110 9.77 -6.84 12.04
C TYR A 110 8.50 -7.40 12.67
N LEU A 111 8.64 -7.94 13.87
CA LEU A 111 7.53 -8.33 14.73
C LEU A 111 7.58 -7.50 16.01
N PHE A 112 6.54 -6.70 16.24
CA PHE A 112 6.40 -5.87 17.43
C PHE A 112 5.26 -6.34 18.31
N CYS A 113 5.37 -6.10 19.61
CA CYS A 113 4.32 -6.37 20.58
C CYS A 113 3.44 -5.13 20.78
N ASN A 114 2.17 -5.37 21.07
CA ASN A 114 1.26 -4.32 21.50
C ASN A 114 1.84 -3.59 22.73
N GLY A 115 1.87 -2.25 22.70
CA GLY A 115 2.52 -1.41 23.71
C GLY A 115 3.96 -1.00 23.36
N ASP A 116 4.59 -1.56 22.33
CA ASP A 116 5.94 -1.15 21.93
C ASP A 116 5.98 0.29 21.40
N THR A 117 7.03 1.02 21.77
CA THR A 117 7.46 2.23 21.07
C THR A 117 8.78 1.94 20.37
N VAL A 118 8.75 1.98 19.05
CA VAL A 118 9.87 1.63 18.17
C VAL A 118 10.46 2.89 17.59
N VAL A 119 11.78 3.04 17.66
CA VAL A 119 12.51 4.10 16.94
C VAL A 119 13.32 3.47 15.83
N PHE A 120 13.03 3.85 14.60
CA PHE A 120 13.88 3.53 13.46
C PHE A 120 14.97 4.59 13.30
N THR A 121 16.21 4.13 13.28
CA THR A 121 17.38 4.90 12.86
C THR A 121 17.95 4.24 11.60
N TYR A 122 18.89 4.91 10.94
CA TYR A 122 19.43 4.42 9.66
C TYR A 122 20.97 4.37 9.71
N ASP A 123 21.52 3.23 9.28
CA ASP A 123 22.96 3.02 9.13
C ASP A 123 23.24 2.60 7.68
N ASP A 124 23.94 3.43 6.90
CA ASP A 124 24.05 3.27 5.44
C ASP A 124 22.68 2.98 4.80
N ASP A 125 21.70 3.81 5.17
CA ASP A 125 20.31 3.70 4.68
C ASP A 125 19.55 2.42 5.09
N ILE A 126 20.14 1.54 5.85
CA ILE A 126 19.48 0.35 6.39
C ILE A 126 18.72 0.72 7.67
N PRO A 127 17.41 0.41 7.76
CA PRO A 127 16.63 0.72 8.95
C PRO A 127 17.02 -0.16 10.12
N ILE A 128 17.25 0.46 11.27
CA ILE A 128 17.56 -0.22 12.54
C ILE A 128 16.48 0.11 13.54
N ALA A 129 15.72 -0.89 13.96
CA ALA A 129 14.67 -0.78 14.96
C ALA A 129 15.25 -0.84 16.38
N ARG A 130 14.81 0.08 17.26
CA ARG A 130 15.14 0.11 18.69
C ARG A 130 13.88 0.30 19.51
N LEU A 131 13.67 -0.55 20.51
CA LEU A 131 12.55 -0.42 21.44
C LEU A 131 12.88 0.55 22.56
N LYS A 132 11.87 1.32 23.02
CA LYS A 132 12.03 2.23 24.14
C LYS A 132 11.65 1.62 25.49
N GLN A 133 10.63 0.77 25.55
CA GLN A 133 10.02 0.34 26.79
C GLN A 133 10.42 -1.05 27.26
N ARG A 134 10.89 -1.89 26.38
CA ARG A 134 11.36 -3.24 26.77
C ARG A 134 12.76 -3.51 26.23
N SER A 135 13.51 -4.29 26.98
CA SER A 135 14.81 -4.76 26.55
C SER A 135 14.62 -5.87 25.51
N SER A 136 15.03 -5.60 24.28
CA SER A 136 15.29 -6.64 23.30
C SER A 136 16.67 -6.38 22.73
N SER A 137 17.42 -7.43 22.40
CA SER A 137 18.69 -7.18 21.72
C SER A 137 18.43 -6.53 20.37
N ASP A 138 19.19 -5.50 20.03
CA ASP A 138 19.10 -4.86 18.70
C ASP A 138 19.24 -5.90 17.58
N PHE A 139 20.04 -6.93 17.83
CA PHE A 139 20.23 -8.04 16.91
C PHE A 139 18.93 -8.82 16.64
N ASN A 140 18.15 -9.11 17.67
CA ASN A 140 16.90 -9.88 17.55
C ASN A 140 15.87 -9.14 16.68
N LEU A 141 15.82 -7.82 16.80
CA LEU A 141 14.94 -6.98 15.99
C LEU A 141 15.50 -6.76 14.57
N ASN A 142 16.81 -6.59 14.43
CA ASN A 142 17.46 -6.21 13.18
C ASN A 142 18.15 -7.41 12.50
N TYR A 143 17.50 -8.55 12.55
CA TYR A 143 17.99 -9.78 11.93
C TYR A 143 18.34 -9.60 10.45
N GLU A 144 17.51 -8.93 9.66
CA GLU A 144 17.74 -8.69 8.22
C GLU A 144 19.01 -7.84 7.98
N PHE A 145 19.23 -6.82 8.82
CA PHE A 145 20.45 -6.04 8.79
C PHE A 145 21.69 -6.89 9.04
N THR A 146 21.64 -7.74 10.06
CA THR A 146 22.74 -8.65 10.40
C THR A 146 23.02 -9.66 9.30
N LYS A 147 21.98 -10.21 8.68
CA LYS A 147 22.07 -11.11 7.53
C LYS A 147 22.78 -10.43 6.37
N ARG A 148 22.36 -9.24 5.97
CA ARG A 148 22.98 -8.50 4.86
C ARG A 148 24.46 -8.24 5.10
N ARG A 149 24.83 -7.76 6.28
CA ARG A 149 26.25 -7.55 6.62
C ARG A 149 27.06 -8.83 6.60
N LYS A 150 26.51 -9.93 7.11
CA LYS A 150 27.21 -11.21 7.16
C LYS A 150 27.49 -11.81 5.78
N PHE A 151 26.53 -11.71 4.87
CA PHE A 151 26.64 -12.31 3.53
C PHE A 151 27.18 -11.37 2.47
N GLY A 152 27.49 -10.10 2.81
CA GLY A 152 28.02 -9.11 1.88
C GLY A 152 27.04 -8.75 0.75
N GLN A 153 25.77 -9.11 0.90
CA GLN A 153 24.73 -8.78 -0.06
C GLN A 153 24.28 -7.33 0.13
N THR A 154 24.18 -6.59 -0.95
CA THR A 154 23.69 -5.21 -0.97
C THR A 154 22.18 -5.14 -1.14
N GLU A 155 21.54 -6.26 -1.52
CA GLU A 155 20.11 -6.35 -1.82
C GLU A 155 19.51 -7.56 -1.10
N SER A 156 18.23 -7.46 -0.69
CA SER A 156 17.52 -8.62 -0.17
C SER A 156 17.28 -9.63 -1.28
N LEU A 157 17.18 -10.91 -0.94
CA LEU A 157 16.79 -11.94 -1.91
C LEU A 157 15.48 -11.60 -2.61
N GLN A 158 14.54 -10.99 -1.90
CA GLN A 158 13.27 -10.55 -2.43
C GLN A 158 13.46 -9.39 -3.42
N GLY A 159 14.30 -8.42 -3.12
CA GLY A 159 14.64 -7.32 -4.02
C GLY A 159 15.31 -7.80 -5.28
N GLN A 160 16.30 -8.65 -5.16
CA GLN A 160 16.98 -9.28 -6.30
C GLN A 160 16.02 -10.15 -7.11
N PHE A 161 15.15 -10.91 -6.44
CA PHE A 161 14.13 -11.72 -7.09
C PHE A 161 13.16 -10.85 -7.92
N TYR A 162 12.64 -9.74 -7.39
CA TYR A 162 11.74 -8.83 -8.14
C TYR A 162 12.47 -8.09 -9.26
N TYR A 163 13.73 -7.70 -9.07
CA TYR A 163 14.54 -7.10 -10.12
C TYR A 163 14.75 -8.08 -11.26
N ASP A 164 15.17 -9.30 -10.94
CA ASP A 164 15.39 -10.37 -11.92
C ASP A 164 14.08 -10.81 -12.59
N LEU A 165 12.94 -10.85 -11.87
CA LEU A 165 11.63 -11.09 -12.49
C LEU A 165 11.29 -10.08 -13.58
N ASN A 166 11.62 -8.81 -13.39
CA ASN A 166 11.37 -7.76 -14.37
C ASN A 166 12.37 -7.79 -15.55
N THR A 167 13.57 -8.31 -15.34
CA THR A 167 14.62 -8.43 -16.37
C THR A 167 14.64 -9.78 -17.08
N LEU A 168 14.01 -10.81 -16.51
CA LEU A 168 14.03 -12.20 -16.96
C LEU A 168 13.40 -12.45 -18.33
N TYR A 169 12.71 -11.50 -18.94
CA TYR A 169 12.28 -11.59 -20.34
C TYR A 169 13.44 -11.78 -21.33
N GLN A 170 14.68 -11.63 -20.87
CA GLN A 170 15.90 -11.71 -21.69
C GLN A 170 16.74 -12.96 -21.38
N HIS A 171 16.36 -13.78 -20.39
CA HIS A 171 17.14 -14.94 -19.96
C HIS A 171 16.69 -16.25 -20.60
N THR A 172 17.65 -17.13 -20.82
CA THR A 172 17.38 -18.49 -21.32
C THR A 172 16.75 -19.38 -20.24
N ASP A 173 16.10 -20.47 -20.65
CA ASP A 173 15.57 -21.48 -19.71
C ASP A 173 16.63 -22.05 -18.77
N ALA A 174 17.90 -22.10 -19.20
CA ALA A 174 18.99 -22.61 -18.38
C ALA A 174 19.36 -21.62 -17.26
N GLU A 175 19.41 -20.34 -17.58
CA GLU A 175 19.65 -19.26 -16.62
C GLU A 175 18.52 -19.17 -15.60
N ASN A 176 17.27 -19.25 -16.05
CA ASN A 176 16.10 -19.29 -15.17
C ASN A 176 16.12 -20.48 -14.20
N ARG A 177 16.50 -21.67 -14.67
CA ARG A 177 16.66 -22.84 -13.79
C ARG A 177 17.84 -22.67 -12.83
N GLN A 178 18.92 -22.02 -13.24
CA GLN A 178 20.04 -21.73 -12.34
C GLN A 178 19.61 -20.75 -11.26
N PHE A 179 18.95 -19.65 -11.63
CA PHE A 179 18.40 -18.68 -10.71
C PHE A 179 17.48 -19.31 -9.64
N ALA A 180 16.55 -20.18 -10.05
CA ALA A 180 15.67 -20.87 -9.10
C ALA A 180 16.44 -21.79 -8.11
N ARG A 181 17.53 -22.44 -8.57
CA ARG A 181 18.41 -23.21 -7.68
C ARG A 181 19.13 -22.32 -6.67
N ASP A 182 19.71 -21.22 -7.16
CA ASP A 182 20.48 -20.29 -6.31
C ASP A 182 19.59 -19.62 -5.28
N ALA A 183 18.38 -19.19 -5.68
CA ALA A 183 17.37 -18.67 -4.76
C ALA A 183 16.98 -19.70 -3.69
N ASN A 184 16.77 -20.98 -4.08
CA ASN A 184 16.46 -22.01 -3.11
C ASN A 184 17.62 -22.29 -2.14
N VAL A 185 18.86 -22.28 -2.62
CA VAL A 185 20.06 -22.38 -1.75
C VAL A 185 20.05 -21.23 -0.74
N SER A 186 19.78 -20.01 -1.17
CA SER A 186 19.71 -18.85 -0.29
C SER A 186 18.59 -18.96 0.77
N PHE A 187 17.42 -19.48 0.43
CA PHE A 187 16.36 -19.78 1.40
C PHE A 187 16.82 -20.80 2.45
N GLU A 188 17.54 -21.82 2.03
CA GLU A 188 18.03 -22.86 2.94
C GLU A 188 19.16 -22.36 3.85
N GLU A 189 20.09 -21.56 3.34
CA GLU A 189 21.13 -20.89 4.12
C GLU A 189 20.54 -19.97 5.17
N GLU A 190 19.49 -19.21 4.81
CA GLU A 190 18.79 -18.34 5.74
C GLU A 190 18.08 -19.13 6.83
N ARG A 191 17.45 -20.26 6.50
CA ARG A 191 16.84 -21.17 7.46
C ARG A 191 17.88 -21.69 8.47
N GLN A 192 19.04 -22.14 7.98
CA GLN A 192 20.12 -22.63 8.82
C GLN A 192 20.68 -21.52 9.72
N LEU A 193 20.74 -20.29 9.24
CA LEU A 193 21.12 -19.14 10.06
C LEU A 193 20.10 -18.90 11.18
N LEU A 194 18.81 -18.89 10.88
CA LEU A 194 17.75 -18.75 11.88
C LEU A 194 17.82 -19.83 12.95
N ASP A 195 18.01 -21.10 12.54
CA ASP A 195 18.19 -22.24 13.45
C ASP A 195 19.40 -22.05 14.37
N SER A 196 20.49 -21.54 13.81
CA SER A 196 21.73 -21.27 14.59
C SER A 196 21.51 -20.13 15.58
N LEU A 197 20.86 -19.04 15.20
CA LEU A 197 20.55 -17.90 16.06
C LEU A 197 19.60 -18.29 17.20
N ARG A 198 18.62 -19.12 16.89
CA ARG A 198 17.69 -19.67 17.89
C ARG A 198 18.42 -20.59 18.88
N SER A 199 19.25 -21.47 18.37
CA SER A 199 20.03 -22.44 19.20
C SER A 199 21.04 -21.75 20.09
N ALA A 200 21.63 -20.66 19.64
CA ALA A 200 22.55 -19.83 20.40
C ALA A 200 21.86 -18.91 21.43
N GLY A 201 20.52 -18.89 21.48
CA GLY A 201 19.75 -18.02 22.38
C GLY A 201 19.81 -16.53 22.00
N VAL A 202 20.26 -16.21 20.80
CA VAL A 202 20.37 -14.83 20.30
C VAL A 202 19.03 -14.34 19.76
N MET A 203 18.23 -15.24 19.20
CA MET A 203 16.88 -14.96 18.71
C MET A 203 15.84 -15.61 19.62
N ASP A 204 14.84 -14.84 20.06
CA ASP A 204 13.72 -15.39 20.83
C ASP A 204 12.81 -16.27 19.97
N VAL A 205 11.97 -17.08 20.62
CA VAL A 205 11.12 -18.03 19.93
C VAL A 205 10.08 -17.36 19.05
N GLN A 206 9.58 -16.19 19.43
CA GLN A 206 8.53 -15.49 18.72
C GLN A 206 9.06 -14.91 17.41
N ASN A 207 10.20 -14.21 17.44
CA ASN A 207 10.86 -13.71 16.24
C ASN A 207 11.31 -14.85 15.33
N TYR A 208 11.89 -15.91 15.89
CA TYR A 208 12.27 -17.09 15.13
C TYR A 208 11.07 -17.69 14.37
N THR A 209 9.95 -17.91 15.05
CA THR A 209 8.73 -18.46 14.43
C THR A 209 8.21 -17.54 13.32
N TYR A 210 8.19 -16.23 13.58
CA TYR A 210 7.79 -15.25 12.58
C TYR A 210 8.68 -15.31 11.33
N GLN A 211 10.00 -15.32 11.49
CA GLN A 211 10.94 -15.32 10.37
C GLN A 211 10.91 -16.65 9.58
N ILE A 212 10.75 -17.79 10.25
CA ILE A 212 10.58 -19.10 9.56
C ILE A 212 9.31 -19.11 8.72
N ASN A 213 8.20 -18.59 9.25
CA ASN A 213 6.95 -18.48 8.48
C ASN A 213 7.11 -17.52 7.30
N ARG A 214 7.77 -16.39 7.49
CA ARG A 214 8.09 -15.46 6.41
C ARG A 214 8.82 -16.15 5.27
N LEU A 215 9.91 -16.86 5.57
CA LEU A 215 10.66 -17.62 4.55
C LEU A 215 9.80 -18.64 3.82
N ALA A 216 8.96 -19.38 4.54
CA ALA A 216 8.09 -20.38 3.94
C ALA A 216 7.07 -19.74 2.97
N PHE A 217 6.49 -18.59 3.35
CA PHE A 217 5.55 -17.88 2.47
C PHE A 217 6.26 -17.20 1.30
N GLU A 218 7.44 -16.63 1.48
CA GLU A 218 8.23 -16.08 0.37
C GLU A 218 8.56 -17.17 -0.65
N GLN A 219 9.03 -18.33 -0.19
CA GLN A 219 9.31 -19.47 -1.07
C GLN A 219 8.03 -19.98 -1.76
N TYR A 220 6.90 -20.01 -1.06
CA TYR A 220 5.61 -20.34 -1.65
C TYR A 220 5.21 -19.32 -2.71
N ASN A 221 5.31 -18.03 -2.43
CA ASN A 221 4.96 -16.95 -3.38
C ASN A 221 5.80 -17.04 -4.67
N CYS A 222 7.10 -17.38 -4.56
CA CYS A 222 7.90 -17.68 -5.75
C CYS A 222 7.27 -18.78 -6.62
N SER A 223 6.66 -19.81 -6.00
CA SER A 223 5.99 -20.91 -6.72
C SER A 223 4.70 -20.51 -7.42
N LEU A 224 4.14 -19.34 -7.08
CA LEU A 224 2.89 -18.81 -7.66
C LEU A 224 3.12 -18.04 -8.94
N SER A 225 4.33 -17.57 -9.19
CA SER A 225 4.67 -16.79 -10.39
C SER A 225 4.15 -17.48 -11.66
N PRO A 226 3.40 -16.79 -12.53
CA PRO A 226 2.94 -17.36 -13.80
C PRO A 226 4.08 -17.83 -14.69
N GLN A 227 5.21 -17.14 -14.65
CA GLN A 227 6.36 -17.39 -15.53
C GLN A 227 7.34 -18.42 -14.95
N TYR A 228 7.65 -18.33 -13.67
CA TYR A 228 8.73 -19.10 -13.02
C TYR A 228 8.23 -20.07 -11.95
N GLY A 229 6.97 -20.03 -11.59
CA GLY A 229 6.41 -20.83 -10.51
C GLY A 229 6.65 -22.33 -10.69
N SER A 230 6.73 -22.81 -11.93
CA SER A 230 7.07 -24.22 -12.22
C SER A 230 8.46 -24.62 -11.72
N LEU A 231 9.42 -23.68 -11.70
CA LEU A 231 10.80 -23.91 -11.27
C LEU A 231 10.91 -23.98 -9.75
N PHE A 232 10.03 -23.26 -9.03
CA PHE A 232 10.02 -23.20 -7.57
C PHE A 232 9.12 -24.24 -6.91
N ARG A 233 8.10 -24.78 -7.61
CA ARG A 233 7.15 -25.75 -7.03
C ARG A 233 7.79 -26.99 -6.42
N GLN A 234 8.94 -27.42 -6.93
CA GLN A 234 9.66 -28.57 -6.41
C GLN A 234 10.24 -28.34 -5.00
N TYR A 235 10.41 -27.08 -4.58
CA TYR A 235 10.97 -26.69 -3.29
C TYR A 235 9.90 -26.40 -2.24
N VAL A 236 8.63 -26.34 -2.64
CA VAL A 236 7.50 -26.08 -1.74
C VAL A 236 6.81 -27.39 -1.40
N PRO A 237 6.56 -27.69 -0.11
CA PRO A 237 5.81 -28.89 0.28
C PRO A 237 4.44 -28.96 -0.40
N ALA A 238 4.08 -30.14 -0.90
CA ALA A 238 2.77 -30.36 -1.50
C ALA A 238 1.67 -30.11 -0.45
N GLY A 239 0.73 -29.23 -0.77
CA GLY A 239 -0.36 -28.88 0.14
C GLY A 239 0.00 -27.83 1.20
N PHE A 240 1.14 -27.16 1.10
CA PHE A 240 1.62 -26.19 2.09
C PHE A 240 0.52 -25.23 2.58
N ILE A 241 -0.17 -24.53 1.69
CA ILE A 241 -1.25 -23.61 2.11
C ILE A 241 -2.45 -24.36 2.68
N ARG A 242 -2.84 -25.49 2.06
CA ARG A 242 -3.99 -26.28 2.55
C ARG A 242 -3.82 -26.70 4.00
N ASP A 243 -2.60 -27.01 4.39
CA ASP A 243 -2.29 -27.49 5.75
C ASP A 243 -2.32 -26.34 6.78
N HIS A 244 -2.38 -25.07 6.33
CA HIS A 244 -2.42 -23.86 7.16
C HIS A 244 -3.75 -23.08 7.08
N LEU A 245 -4.78 -23.59 6.38
CA LEU A 245 -6.06 -22.86 6.21
C LEU A 245 -6.84 -22.62 7.53
N HIS A 246 -6.47 -23.31 8.59
CA HIS A 246 -7.08 -23.18 9.93
C HIS A 246 -6.12 -22.59 10.98
N ASP A 247 -4.99 -22.01 10.56
CA ASP A 247 -3.99 -21.49 11.50
C ASP A 247 -4.22 -20.00 11.78
N ASP A 248 -4.98 -19.72 12.85
CA ASP A 248 -5.27 -18.35 13.29
C ASP A 248 -4.01 -17.57 13.71
N ASN A 249 -2.92 -18.26 14.08
CA ASN A 249 -1.65 -17.58 14.43
C ASN A 249 -1.00 -16.92 13.21
N LEU A 250 -1.32 -17.41 12.02
CA LEU A 250 -0.84 -16.85 10.75
C LEU A 250 -1.77 -15.80 10.17
N ALA A 251 -3.00 -15.65 10.66
CA ALA A 251 -4.06 -14.86 10.04
C ALA A 251 -3.65 -13.40 9.75
N TYR A 252 -2.77 -12.83 10.57
CA TYR A 252 -2.25 -11.46 10.40
C TYR A 252 -0.80 -11.42 9.94
N HIS A 253 -0.23 -12.57 9.55
CA HIS A 253 1.10 -12.58 8.96
C HIS A 253 1.05 -11.92 7.57
N GLN A 254 2.02 -11.05 7.29
CA GLN A 254 2.04 -10.18 6.11
C GLN A 254 1.80 -10.89 4.78
N TYR A 255 2.32 -12.11 4.60
CA TYR A 255 2.20 -12.86 3.35
C TYR A 255 1.09 -13.92 3.35
N TYR A 256 0.49 -14.18 4.50
CA TYR A 256 -0.44 -15.31 4.65
C TYR A 256 -1.74 -15.12 3.88
N LEU A 257 -2.45 -14.01 4.11
CA LEU A 257 -3.74 -13.77 3.44
C LEU A 257 -3.60 -13.64 1.92
N GLU A 258 -2.46 -13.15 1.45
CA GLU A 258 -2.15 -13.11 0.02
C GLU A 258 -2.02 -14.53 -0.53
N ALA A 259 -1.20 -15.37 0.10
CA ALA A 259 -1.00 -16.77 -0.28
C ALA A 259 -2.31 -17.58 -0.23
N VAL A 260 -3.18 -17.35 0.76
CA VAL A 260 -4.49 -18.01 0.85
C VAL A 260 -5.42 -17.48 -0.26
N SER A 261 -5.41 -16.18 -0.57
CA SER A 261 -6.17 -15.62 -1.69
C SER A 261 -5.80 -16.26 -3.02
N ASP A 262 -4.51 -16.41 -3.30
CA ASP A 262 -4.00 -17.06 -4.49
C ASP A 262 -4.37 -18.55 -4.54
N TRP A 263 -4.35 -19.22 -3.39
CA TRP A 263 -4.83 -20.60 -3.29
C TRP A 263 -6.32 -20.68 -3.64
N VAL A 264 -7.17 -19.77 -3.15
CA VAL A 264 -8.61 -19.68 -3.49
C VAL A 264 -8.80 -19.52 -4.99
N ILE A 265 -8.08 -18.57 -5.60
CA ILE A 265 -8.15 -18.30 -7.05
C ILE A 265 -7.86 -19.57 -7.84
N LYS A 266 -6.81 -20.29 -7.50
CA LYS A 266 -6.42 -21.54 -8.16
C LYS A 266 -7.38 -22.68 -7.85
N ARG A 267 -7.77 -22.86 -6.59
CA ARG A 267 -8.63 -23.96 -6.13
C ARG A 267 -10.01 -23.91 -6.76
N PHE A 268 -10.58 -22.73 -6.90
CA PHE A 268 -11.92 -22.51 -7.45
C PHE A 268 -11.89 -22.08 -8.91
N LYS A 269 -10.73 -22.06 -9.54
CA LYS A 269 -10.55 -21.69 -10.96
C LYS A 269 -11.18 -20.34 -11.28
N ILE A 270 -10.93 -19.35 -10.41
CA ILE A 270 -11.46 -18.00 -10.58
C ILE A 270 -10.95 -17.43 -11.91
N PRO A 271 -11.83 -16.92 -12.78
CA PRO A 271 -11.42 -16.33 -14.04
C PRO A 271 -10.61 -15.06 -13.83
N SER A 272 -9.72 -14.76 -14.77
CA SER A 272 -9.07 -13.45 -14.84
C SER A 272 -9.91 -12.50 -15.65
N VAL A 273 -9.93 -11.25 -15.23
CA VAL A 273 -10.53 -10.14 -15.96
C VAL A 273 -9.41 -9.30 -16.55
N SER A 274 -9.51 -8.98 -17.83
CA SER A 274 -8.53 -8.12 -18.51
C SER A 274 -9.00 -6.68 -18.46
N SER A 275 -8.12 -5.80 -18.02
CA SER A 275 -8.20 -4.36 -18.33
C SER A 275 -7.16 -4.03 -19.41
N SER A 276 -7.19 -2.83 -19.96
CA SER A 276 -6.29 -2.40 -21.05
C SER A 276 -4.79 -2.59 -20.76
N SER A 277 -4.39 -2.72 -19.50
CA SER A 277 -2.98 -2.79 -19.08
C SER A 277 -2.66 -3.93 -18.10
N ALA A 278 -3.65 -4.66 -17.56
CA ALA A 278 -3.40 -5.69 -16.57
C ALA A 278 -4.48 -6.78 -16.53
N HIS A 279 -4.10 -7.99 -16.08
CA HIS A 279 -5.01 -9.08 -15.82
C HIS A 279 -5.17 -9.25 -14.31
N PHE A 280 -6.42 -9.18 -13.83
CA PHE A 280 -6.74 -9.34 -12.41
C PHE A 280 -7.64 -10.56 -12.22
N PRO A 281 -7.59 -11.22 -11.05
CA PRO A 281 -8.61 -12.18 -10.66
C PRO A 281 -9.99 -11.51 -10.56
N HIS A 282 -11.05 -12.22 -10.89
CA HIS A 282 -12.41 -11.74 -10.66
C HIS A 282 -12.73 -11.83 -9.16
N TYR A 283 -12.41 -10.78 -8.42
CA TYR A 283 -12.43 -10.77 -6.95
C TYR A 283 -13.82 -11.08 -6.36
N LEU A 284 -14.92 -10.66 -7.02
CA LEU A 284 -16.26 -11.03 -6.60
C LEU A 284 -16.46 -12.56 -6.64
N SER A 285 -16.02 -13.24 -7.68
CA SER A 285 -16.11 -14.70 -7.75
C SER A 285 -15.25 -15.40 -6.69
N ALA A 286 -14.10 -14.80 -6.35
CA ALA A 286 -13.27 -15.28 -5.25
C ALA A 286 -13.98 -15.07 -3.90
N PHE A 287 -14.57 -13.90 -3.69
CA PHE A 287 -15.36 -13.58 -2.51
C PHE A 287 -16.53 -14.56 -2.33
N ASP A 288 -17.32 -14.81 -3.38
CA ASP A 288 -18.42 -15.75 -3.35
C ASP A 288 -17.96 -17.18 -3.05
N SER A 289 -16.83 -17.60 -3.65
CA SER A 289 -16.28 -18.93 -3.39
C SER A 289 -15.91 -19.10 -1.91
N VAL A 290 -15.30 -18.10 -1.30
CA VAL A 290 -14.99 -18.12 0.14
C VAL A 290 -16.29 -18.07 0.97
N PHE A 291 -17.24 -17.20 0.60
CA PHE A 291 -18.50 -17.04 1.30
C PHE A 291 -19.32 -18.33 1.36
N VAL A 292 -19.35 -19.08 0.27
CA VAL A 292 -20.06 -20.37 0.19
C VAL A 292 -19.32 -21.49 0.93
N HIS A 293 -17.99 -21.44 0.95
CA HIS A 293 -17.14 -22.52 1.46
C HIS A 293 -16.39 -22.13 2.74
N GLN A 294 -16.98 -21.30 3.61
CA GLN A 294 -16.32 -20.80 4.84
C GLN A 294 -15.76 -21.93 5.72
N GLY A 295 -16.38 -23.10 5.76
CA GLY A 295 -15.91 -24.25 6.52
C GLY A 295 -14.56 -24.84 6.09
N ILE A 296 -13.98 -24.37 4.97
CA ILE A 296 -12.61 -24.73 4.54
C ILE A 296 -11.56 -23.99 5.38
N PHE A 297 -11.93 -22.90 6.03
CA PHE A 297 -11.05 -22.01 6.77
C PHE A 297 -11.44 -21.99 8.26
N SER A 298 -10.53 -21.53 9.11
CA SER A 298 -10.94 -21.11 10.45
C SER A 298 -11.91 -19.92 10.37
N PRO A 299 -12.75 -19.67 11.38
CA PRO A 299 -13.64 -18.51 11.40
C PRO A 299 -12.88 -17.17 11.22
N LEU A 300 -11.73 -17.02 11.88
CA LEU A 300 -10.91 -15.80 11.76
C LEU A 300 -10.33 -15.64 10.35
N VAL A 301 -9.70 -16.68 9.82
CA VAL A 301 -9.12 -16.64 8.46
C VAL A 301 -10.20 -16.37 7.42
N SER A 302 -11.38 -17.02 7.54
CA SER A 302 -12.52 -16.77 6.66
C SER A 302 -12.96 -15.31 6.68
N LYS A 303 -13.11 -14.73 7.89
CA LYS A 303 -13.50 -13.33 8.06
C LYS A 303 -12.50 -12.37 7.40
N LEU A 304 -11.22 -12.51 7.71
CA LEU A 304 -10.18 -11.61 7.18
C LEU A 304 -10.03 -11.76 5.65
N LEU A 305 -10.16 -12.98 5.14
CA LEU A 305 -10.11 -13.24 3.71
C LEU A 305 -11.31 -12.61 2.98
N LEU A 306 -12.52 -12.73 3.54
CA LEU A 306 -13.72 -12.09 2.99
C LEU A 306 -13.60 -10.56 3.03
N ASN A 307 -13.08 -9.98 4.11
CA ASN A 307 -12.83 -8.54 4.20
C ASN A 307 -11.85 -8.08 3.10
N ARG A 308 -10.74 -8.80 2.93
CA ARG A 308 -9.74 -8.51 1.89
C ARG A 308 -10.35 -8.58 0.48
N LEU A 309 -11.09 -9.65 0.18
CA LEU A 309 -11.71 -9.83 -1.15
C LEU A 309 -12.84 -8.82 -1.39
N ALA A 310 -13.60 -8.45 -0.36
CA ALA A 310 -14.59 -7.38 -0.43
C ALA A 310 -13.94 -6.04 -0.79
N SER A 311 -12.88 -5.66 -0.08
CA SER A 311 -12.13 -4.43 -0.38
C SER A 311 -11.57 -4.43 -1.81
N LYS A 312 -11.02 -5.56 -2.27
CA LYS A 312 -10.52 -5.71 -3.64
C LYS A 312 -11.64 -5.63 -4.69
N THR A 313 -12.84 -6.11 -4.38
CA THR A 313 -14.00 -5.97 -5.28
C THR A 313 -14.43 -4.50 -5.39
N MET A 314 -14.39 -3.74 -4.30
CA MET A 314 -14.72 -2.30 -4.31
C MET A 314 -13.76 -1.48 -5.17
N GLU A 315 -12.50 -1.88 -5.29
CA GLU A 315 -11.51 -1.18 -6.12
C GLU A 315 -11.86 -1.20 -7.63
N ASN A 316 -12.77 -2.09 -8.07
CA ASN A 316 -13.17 -2.22 -9.48
C ASN A 316 -14.37 -1.34 -9.88
N PHE A 317 -14.95 -0.57 -8.97
CA PHE A 317 -16.06 0.39 -9.18
C PHE A 317 -17.36 -0.17 -9.82
N ALA A 318 -17.53 -1.48 -9.90
CA ALA A 318 -18.77 -2.09 -10.36
C ALA A 318 -19.85 -2.01 -9.26
N VAL A 319 -20.88 -1.16 -9.47
CA VAL A 319 -21.90 -0.86 -8.43
C VAL A 319 -22.71 -2.09 -8.03
N GLU A 320 -23.06 -2.95 -8.99
CA GLU A 320 -23.80 -4.19 -8.70
C GLU A 320 -22.97 -5.13 -7.84
N ASP A 321 -21.69 -5.27 -8.17
CA ASP A 321 -20.74 -6.08 -7.41
C ASP A 321 -20.54 -5.51 -6.01
N ALA A 322 -20.40 -4.18 -5.90
CA ALA A 322 -20.27 -3.48 -4.63
C ALA A 322 -21.54 -3.62 -3.77
N ARG A 323 -22.73 -3.47 -4.35
CA ARG A 323 -24.01 -3.67 -3.66
C ARG A 323 -24.13 -5.10 -3.13
N TYR A 324 -23.84 -6.07 -3.99
CA TYR A 324 -23.88 -7.48 -3.61
C TYR A 324 -22.94 -7.79 -2.44
N VAL A 325 -21.70 -7.31 -2.50
CA VAL A 325 -20.71 -7.48 -1.44
C VAL A 325 -21.18 -6.83 -0.14
N MET A 326 -21.74 -5.61 -0.20
CA MET A 326 -22.30 -4.90 0.96
C MET A 326 -23.40 -5.71 1.65
N GLU A 327 -24.34 -6.28 0.89
CA GLU A 327 -25.43 -7.12 1.42
C GLU A 327 -24.92 -8.39 2.10
N LYS A 328 -23.83 -8.98 1.58
CA LYS A 328 -23.21 -10.17 2.16
C LYS A 328 -22.40 -9.84 3.40
N VAL A 329 -21.57 -8.79 3.34
CA VAL A 329 -20.77 -8.36 4.49
C VAL A 329 -21.66 -7.96 5.68
N ALA A 330 -22.79 -7.30 5.44
CA ALA A 330 -23.75 -6.98 6.48
C ALA A 330 -24.26 -8.21 7.26
N LYS A 331 -24.22 -9.40 6.65
CA LYS A 331 -24.68 -10.66 7.28
C LYS A 331 -23.59 -11.40 8.06
N ILE A 332 -22.33 -11.13 7.78
CA ILE A 332 -21.19 -11.87 8.34
C ILE A 332 -20.28 -11.02 9.23
N SER A 333 -20.33 -9.70 9.07
CA SER A 333 -19.49 -8.80 9.84
C SER A 333 -20.22 -8.33 11.08
N ASP A 334 -19.70 -8.69 12.22
CA ASP A 334 -20.00 -8.11 13.53
C ASP A 334 -19.10 -6.88 13.82
N ASN A 335 -18.24 -6.54 12.88
CA ASN A 335 -17.30 -5.41 12.97
C ASN A 335 -17.87 -4.17 12.28
N ASP A 336 -18.55 -3.34 13.05
CA ASP A 336 -19.09 -2.05 12.60
C ASP A 336 -18.07 -1.16 11.90
N ARG A 337 -16.79 -1.22 12.29
CA ARG A 337 -15.72 -0.40 11.69
C ARG A 337 -15.46 -0.78 10.24
N PHE A 338 -15.30 -2.08 9.95
CA PHE A 338 -15.07 -2.55 8.58
C PHE A 338 -16.28 -2.27 7.68
N TYR A 339 -17.49 -2.56 8.16
CA TYR A 339 -18.72 -2.27 7.43
C TYR A 339 -18.89 -0.77 7.15
N LYS A 340 -18.58 0.11 8.11
CA LYS A 340 -18.62 1.57 7.92
C LYS A 340 -17.63 2.03 6.85
N ARG A 341 -16.41 1.50 6.88
CA ARG A 341 -15.40 1.79 5.85
C ARG A 341 -15.89 1.34 4.47
N LEU A 342 -16.35 0.11 4.34
CA LEU A 342 -16.87 -0.43 3.09
C LEU A 342 -18.11 0.34 2.59
N SER A 343 -18.99 0.77 3.51
CA SER A 343 -20.15 1.62 3.20
C SER A 343 -19.75 2.99 2.65
N HIS A 344 -18.63 3.52 3.10
CA HIS A 344 -18.09 4.77 2.61
C HIS A 344 -17.59 4.61 1.17
N ASP A 345 -16.80 3.56 0.88
CA ASP A 345 -16.37 3.22 -0.46
C ASP A 345 -17.57 2.97 -1.40
N TYR A 346 -18.61 2.27 -0.92
CA TYR A 346 -19.83 2.03 -1.70
C TYR A 346 -20.59 3.31 -2.06
N ARG A 347 -20.71 4.27 -1.14
CA ARG A 347 -21.34 5.57 -1.43
C ARG A 347 -20.56 6.34 -2.49
N PHE A 348 -19.23 6.27 -2.43
CA PHE A 348 -18.38 6.87 -3.44
C PHE A 348 -18.58 6.23 -4.82
N ILE A 349 -18.61 4.90 -4.92
CA ILE A 349 -18.86 4.17 -6.17
C ILE A 349 -20.21 4.58 -6.78
N ASN A 350 -21.26 4.65 -5.95
CA ASN A 350 -22.58 5.12 -6.41
C ASN A 350 -22.55 6.56 -6.92
N TYR A 351 -21.80 7.44 -6.25
CA TYR A 351 -21.64 8.81 -6.69
C TYR A 351 -20.92 8.90 -8.04
N VAL A 352 -19.77 8.22 -8.18
CA VAL A 352 -19.01 8.15 -9.44
C VAL A 352 -19.92 7.76 -10.60
N ARG A 353 -20.74 6.73 -10.42
CA ARG A 353 -21.69 6.27 -11.45
C ARG A 353 -22.75 7.31 -11.79
N SER A 354 -23.31 7.97 -10.78
CA SER A 354 -24.35 8.99 -11.01
C SER A 354 -23.87 10.17 -11.87
N VAL A 355 -22.58 10.50 -11.77
CA VAL A 355 -21.98 11.60 -12.55
C VAL A 355 -21.39 11.14 -13.88
N SER A 356 -21.10 9.86 -14.05
CA SER A 356 -20.63 9.30 -15.33
C SER A 356 -21.74 9.04 -16.35
N GLY A 357 -23.01 9.25 -15.98
CA GLY A 357 -24.18 9.09 -16.86
C GLY A 357 -24.47 7.63 -17.25
N GLU A 358 -23.97 6.66 -16.53
CA GLU A 358 -24.27 5.25 -16.75
C GLU A 358 -25.65 4.91 -16.16
N GLU A 359 -26.68 4.85 -17.02
CA GLU A 359 -27.99 4.31 -16.63
C GLU A 359 -27.91 2.82 -16.29
N GLU A 360 -28.84 2.36 -15.42
CA GLU A 360 -29.02 0.95 -15.03
C GLU A 360 -29.30 0.06 -16.26
N THR A 361 -28.27 -0.32 -16.97
CA THR A 361 -28.37 -1.38 -17.97
C THR A 361 -27.75 -2.66 -17.42
N GLU A 362 -28.52 -3.76 -17.54
CA GLU A 362 -28.20 -5.10 -17.10
C GLU A 362 -26.76 -5.50 -17.43
N ARG A 363 -26.10 -6.20 -16.46
CA ARG A 363 -24.84 -6.95 -16.53
C ARG A 363 -24.09 -6.80 -17.86
N SER A 364 -23.30 -5.77 -18.00
CA SER A 364 -22.35 -5.71 -19.10
C SER A 364 -21.00 -6.25 -18.61
N PRO A 365 -20.51 -7.35 -19.17
CA PRO A 365 -19.12 -7.71 -19.02
C PRO A 365 -18.33 -6.63 -19.75
N LEU A 366 -17.42 -5.94 -19.05
CA LEU A 366 -16.39 -5.04 -19.55
C LEU A 366 -16.70 -4.44 -20.93
N ARG A 367 -17.04 -3.18 -20.95
CA ARG A 367 -17.34 -2.41 -22.17
C ARG A 367 -16.26 -2.69 -23.22
N ASP A 368 -16.68 -3.21 -24.36
CA ASP A 368 -15.82 -3.38 -25.53
C ASP A 368 -15.30 -1.98 -25.91
N GLN A 369 -13.99 -1.77 -25.89
CA GLN A 369 -13.31 -0.48 -26.13
C GLN A 369 -13.54 0.07 -27.55
N ASN A 370 -14.39 -0.56 -28.36
CA ASN A 370 -14.77 -0.15 -29.71
C ASN A 370 -16.16 0.50 -29.81
N SER A 371 -16.82 0.84 -28.70
CA SER A 371 -18.04 1.66 -28.80
C SER A 371 -17.65 3.10 -29.18
N PRO A 372 -18.15 3.62 -30.30
CA PRO A 372 -17.91 5.01 -30.65
C PRO A 372 -18.43 5.91 -29.53
N GLY A 373 -17.58 6.82 -29.04
CA GLY A 373 -17.94 7.79 -28.02
C GLY A 373 -19.22 8.52 -28.41
N ALA A 374 -20.10 8.73 -27.45
CA ALA A 374 -21.16 9.71 -27.62
C ALA A 374 -20.47 11.04 -27.95
N ASP A 375 -20.87 11.67 -29.07
CA ASP A 375 -20.48 13.03 -29.47
C ASP A 375 -21.08 14.03 -28.47
N GLY A 376 -20.54 14.11 -27.27
CA GLY A 376 -20.96 15.05 -26.23
C GLY A 376 -19.76 15.42 -25.37
N ASP A 377 -19.62 16.70 -25.05
CA ASP A 377 -18.67 17.22 -24.08
C ASP A 377 -18.94 16.57 -22.73
N ASN A 378 -17.95 15.79 -22.20
CA ASN A 378 -18.07 15.09 -20.94
C ASN A 378 -17.15 15.79 -19.93
N PRO A 379 -17.69 16.70 -19.09
CA PRO A 379 -16.88 17.49 -18.18
C PRO A 379 -16.16 16.61 -17.14
N LEU A 380 -14.96 17.02 -16.73
CA LEU A 380 -14.23 16.33 -15.66
C LEU A 380 -14.94 16.57 -14.32
N GLN A 381 -15.49 15.50 -13.76
CA GLN A 381 -16.17 15.52 -12.47
C GLN A 381 -15.18 15.38 -11.32
N LEU A 382 -15.34 16.21 -10.32
CA LEU A 382 -14.49 16.34 -9.15
C LEU A 382 -15.28 16.15 -7.86
N LEU A 383 -14.64 15.54 -6.86
CA LEU A 383 -15.20 15.37 -5.53
C LEU A 383 -14.28 16.01 -4.49
N THR A 384 -14.84 16.85 -3.61
CA THR A 384 -14.13 17.40 -2.46
C THR A 384 -14.04 16.39 -1.32
N VAL A 385 -13.19 16.65 -0.31
CA VAL A 385 -13.08 15.85 0.93
C VAL A 385 -14.44 15.71 1.63
N ASP A 386 -15.28 16.76 1.59
CA ASP A 386 -16.63 16.74 2.17
C ASP A 386 -17.67 16.06 1.25
N SER A 387 -17.22 15.31 0.24
CA SER A 387 -18.09 14.62 -0.73
C SER A 387 -19.02 15.56 -1.52
N LYS A 388 -18.59 16.81 -1.78
CA LYS A 388 -19.31 17.74 -2.65
C LYS A 388 -18.81 17.58 -4.08
N ALA A 389 -19.77 17.51 -5.01
CA ALA A 389 -19.51 17.45 -6.42
C ALA A 389 -19.20 18.83 -7.01
N SER A 390 -18.31 18.86 -7.99
CA SER A 390 -18.01 20.02 -8.84
C SER A 390 -17.45 19.54 -10.17
N THR A 391 -17.31 20.44 -11.14
CA THR A 391 -16.56 20.17 -12.37
C THR A 391 -15.25 20.98 -12.40
N LEU A 392 -14.31 20.55 -13.24
CA LEU A 392 -13.08 21.34 -13.44
C LEU A 392 -13.40 22.76 -13.90
N GLU A 393 -14.37 22.92 -14.81
CA GLU A 393 -14.79 24.21 -15.33
C GLU A 393 -15.36 25.12 -14.23
N GLU A 394 -16.15 24.56 -13.30
CA GLU A 394 -16.66 25.30 -12.15
C GLU A 394 -15.53 25.72 -11.21
N VAL A 395 -14.57 24.85 -10.95
CA VAL A 395 -13.39 25.15 -10.12
C VAL A 395 -12.54 26.24 -10.76
N LEU A 396 -12.25 26.15 -12.07
CA LEU A 396 -11.51 27.18 -12.80
C LEU A 396 -12.28 28.52 -12.80
N ALA A 397 -13.60 28.47 -12.97
CA ALA A 397 -14.44 29.68 -12.93
C ALA A 397 -14.48 30.35 -11.57
N ALA A 398 -14.43 29.58 -10.47
CA ALA A 398 -14.37 30.11 -9.10
C ALA A 398 -13.06 30.83 -8.79
N HIS A 399 -11.98 30.53 -9.54
CA HIS A 399 -10.66 31.12 -9.37
C HIS A 399 -10.25 32.07 -10.49
N ARG A 400 -11.21 32.60 -11.26
CA ARG A 400 -10.93 33.65 -12.25
C ARG A 400 -10.15 34.80 -11.60
N GLU A 401 -9.31 35.48 -12.39
CA GLU A 401 -8.36 36.52 -11.95
C GLU A 401 -7.11 35.95 -11.23
N ASN A 402 -7.02 34.63 -11.01
CA ASN A 402 -5.79 34.01 -10.53
C ASN A 402 -5.14 33.19 -11.65
N VAL A 403 -3.83 33.12 -11.65
CA VAL A 403 -3.08 32.08 -12.37
C VAL A 403 -3.28 30.77 -11.61
N ILE A 404 -3.66 29.70 -12.30
CA ILE A 404 -3.95 28.42 -11.67
C ILE A 404 -2.86 27.42 -12.04
N TYR A 405 -2.23 26.85 -11.02
CA TYR A 405 -1.28 25.75 -11.15
C TYR A 405 -1.95 24.46 -10.70
N VAL A 406 -2.18 23.53 -11.64
CA VAL A 406 -2.82 22.25 -11.38
C VAL A 406 -1.77 21.17 -11.25
N GLU A 407 -1.87 20.35 -10.20
CA GLU A 407 -1.04 19.18 -9.95
C GLU A 407 -1.87 17.91 -9.99
N PHE A 408 -1.60 17.01 -10.94
CA PHE A 408 -2.15 15.66 -10.95
C PHE A 408 -1.27 14.73 -10.12
N TRP A 409 -1.90 14.03 -9.19
CA TRP A 409 -1.21 13.17 -8.25
C TRP A 409 -2.05 11.94 -7.88
N ALA A 410 -1.53 11.06 -7.01
CA ALA A 410 -2.29 9.98 -6.38
C ALA A 410 -1.63 9.51 -5.08
N SER A 411 -2.40 8.85 -4.22
CA SER A 411 -1.92 8.28 -2.96
C SER A 411 -0.77 7.28 -3.16
N TRP A 412 -0.80 6.52 -4.23
CA TRP A 412 0.20 5.52 -4.62
C TRP A 412 1.37 6.08 -5.44
N CYS A 413 1.27 7.34 -5.89
CA CYS A 413 2.29 7.97 -6.72
C CYS A 413 3.44 8.52 -5.85
N THR A 414 4.48 7.75 -5.65
CA THR A 414 5.64 8.16 -4.85
C THR A 414 6.33 9.44 -5.36
N PRO A 415 6.57 9.65 -6.68
CA PRO A 415 7.14 10.91 -7.17
C PRO A 415 6.25 12.12 -6.88
N CYS A 416 4.92 11.98 -7.03
CA CYS A 416 3.96 13.04 -6.71
C CYS A 416 4.06 13.44 -5.23
N ARG A 417 4.00 12.45 -4.37
CA ARG A 417 4.06 12.66 -2.93
C ARG A 417 5.40 13.25 -2.47
N ARG A 418 6.48 13.00 -3.19
CA ARG A 418 7.78 13.62 -2.96
C ARG A 418 7.78 15.11 -3.31
N ALA A 419 7.13 15.48 -4.42
CA ALA A 419 7.01 16.86 -4.86
C ALA A 419 6.09 17.69 -3.95
N MET A 420 5.18 17.03 -3.19
CA MET A 420 4.15 17.67 -2.39
C MET A 420 4.68 18.73 -1.39
N PRO A 421 5.78 18.53 -0.64
CA PRO A 421 6.33 19.57 0.22
C PRO A 421 6.75 20.84 -0.55
N ALA A 422 7.33 20.67 -1.73
CA ALA A 422 7.70 21.81 -2.60
C ALA A 422 6.45 22.49 -3.16
N SER A 423 5.42 21.73 -3.53
CA SER A 423 4.13 22.24 -3.98
C SER A 423 3.40 23.04 -2.89
N ILE A 424 3.38 22.53 -1.67
CA ILE A 424 2.83 23.24 -0.51
C ILE A 424 3.59 24.55 -0.24
N ASN A 425 4.91 24.56 -0.37
CA ASN A 425 5.71 25.77 -0.22
C ASN A 425 5.43 26.75 -1.36
N LEU A 426 5.39 26.29 -2.62
CA LEU A 426 5.02 27.11 -3.77
C LEU A 426 3.65 27.77 -3.55
N ARG A 427 2.65 26.99 -3.09
CA ARG A 427 1.33 27.50 -2.75
C ARG A 427 1.39 28.62 -1.70
N LYS A 428 2.14 28.42 -0.61
CA LYS A 428 2.30 29.44 0.45
C LYS A 428 2.98 30.71 -0.07
N ASP A 429 4.00 30.57 -0.91
CA ASP A 429 4.76 31.70 -1.46
C ASP A 429 3.93 32.57 -2.41
N TYR A 430 2.92 31.97 -3.07
CA TYR A 430 2.17 32.61 -4.15
C TYR A 430 0.69 32.88 -3.86
N GLN A 431 0.11 32.33 -2.77
CA GLN A 431 -1.34 32.46 -2.48
C GLN A 431 -1.83 33.92 -2.41
N ASP A 432 -0.99 34.84 -1.88
CA ASP A 432 -1.32 36.27 -1.73
C ASP A 432 -0.85 37.09 -2.95
N ARG A 433 -0.29 36.43 -3.95
CA ARG A 433 0.23 37.04 -5.19
C ARG A 433 -0.66 36.75 -6.41
N GLY A 434 -1.81 36.09 -6.23
CA GLY A 434 -2.74 35.78 -7.31
C GLY A 434 -2.47 34.47 -8.02
N VAL A 435 -1.84 33.48 -7.36
CA VAL A 435 -1.76 32.10 -7.85
C VAL A 435 -2.59 31.18 -6.97
N ARG A 436 -3.30 30.26 -7.58
CA ARG A 436 -3.98 29.13 -6.92
C ARG A 436 -3.35 27.82 -7.33
N VAL A 437 -3.08 26.96 -6.36
CA VAL A 437 -2.63 25.59 -6.62
C VAL A 437 -3.82 24.67 -6.43
N ILE A 438 -4.13 23.85 -7.42
CA ILE A 438 -5.23 22.89 -7.39
C ILE A 438 -4.64 21.48 -7.46
N TYR A 439 -5.01 20.63 -6.50
CA TYR A 439 -4.61 19.22 -6.46
C TYR A 439 -5.73 18.35 -7.02
N LEU A 440 -5.44 17.59 -8.08
CA LEU A 440 -6.36 16.64 -8.72
C LEU A 440 -5.83 15.22 -8.54
N SER A 441 -6.48 14.44 -7.71
CA SER A 441 -6.07 13.04 -7.50
C SER A 441 -6.68 12.10 -8.53
N THR A 442 -5.86 11.18 -9.05
CA THR A 442 -6.25 10.09 -9.93
C THR A 442 -6.58 8.80 -9.15
N ASP A 443 -6.71 8.87 -7.82
CA ASP A 443 -7.04 7.70 -7.02
C ASP A 443 -8.40 7.11 -7.42
N ARG A 444 -8.48 5.78 -7.38
CA ARG A 444 -9.72 5.03 -7.62
C ARG A 444 -10.39 4.57 -6.32
N ASN A 445 -9.77 4.85 -5.18
CA ASN A 445 -10.29 4.47 -3.87
C ASN A 445 -10.32 5.70 -2.96
N LEU A 446 -11.51 6.06 -2.51
CA LEU A 446 -11.73 7.25 -1.70
C LEU A 446 -10.94 7.20 -0.39
N GLY A 447 -10.95 6.06 0.30
CA GLY A 447 -10.24 5.90 1.57
C GLY A 447 -8.71 5.96 1.43
N ASN A 448 -8.15 5.58 0.27
CA ASN A 448 -6.73 5.75 -0.01
C ASN A 448 -6.39 7.24 -0.21
N TRP A 449 -7.21 7.96 -0.97
CA TRP A 449 -7.05 9.39 -1.17
C TRP A 449 -7.19 10.17 0.14
N GLU A 450 -8.24 9.91 0.94
CA GLU A 450 -8.45 10.57 2.24
C GLU A 450 -7.26 10.39 3.19
N ARG A 451 -6.75 9.16 3.32
CA ARG A 451 -5.53 8.92 4.11
C ARG A 451 -4.31 9.65 3.55
N ALA A 452 -4.19 9.73 2.23
CA ALA A 452 -3.07 10.43 1.62
C ALA A 452 -3.15 11.94 1.86
N ILE A 453 -4.32 12.57 1.72
CA ILE A 453 -4.47 14.00 2.01
C ILE A 453 -4.22 14.34 3.48
N GLU A 454 -4.64 13.47 4.42
CA GLU A 454 -4.29 13.60 5.84
C GLU A 454 -2.78 13.55 6.04
N GLN A 455 -2.13 12.58 5.44
CA GLN A 455 -0.68 12.43 5.50
C GLN A 455 0.06 13.59 4.83
N GLU A 456 -0.47 14.23 3.77
CA GLU A 456 0.11 15.41 3.12
C GLU A 456 -0.27 16.73 3.80
N HIS A 457 -1.08 16.69 4.87
CA HIS A 457 -1.63 17.88 5.51
C HIS A 457 -2.41 18.78 4.54
N LEU A 458 -3.18 18.15 3.67
CA LEU A 458 -4.05 18.81 2.69
C LEU A 458 -5.52 18.79 3.10
N GLU A 459 -5.89 18.18 4.23
CA GLU A 459 -7.27 18.03 4.70
C GLU A 459 -8.00 19.34 4.90
N SER A 460 -7.30 20.40 5.24
CA SER A 460 -7.86 21.75 5.42
C SER A 460 -7.79 22.62 4.16
N TYR A 461 -7.24 22.10 3.07
CA TYR A 461 -7.08 22.86 1.84
C TYR A 461 -8.25 22.59 0.89
N ALA A 462 -9.03 23.64 0.57
CA ALA A 462 -10.27 23.53 -0.18
C ALA A 462 -10.08 23.08 -1.64
N ASP A 463 -8.95 23.49 -2.27
CA ASP A 463 -8.70 23.20 -3.68
C ASP A 463 -7.95 21.86 -3.86
N ASN A 464 -8.50 20.82 -3.24
CA ASN A 464 -8.01 19.45 -3.29
C ASN A 464 -9.16 18.51 -3.63
N TYR A 465 -9.07 17.86 -4.77
CA TYR A 465 -10.16 17.11 -5.39
C TYR A 465 -9.74 15.71 -5.81
N LEU A 466 -10.70 14.79 -5.76
CA LEU A 466 -10.63 13.47 -6.37
C LEU A 466 -11.33 13.52 -7.74
N MET A 467 -10.64 13.09 -8.80
CA MET A 467 -11.27 12.93 -10.13
C MET A 467 -12.09 11.64 -10.15
N VAL A 468 -13.35 11.70 -10.59
CA VAL A 468 -14.26 10.55 -10.49
C VAL A 468 -14.65 9.92 -11.84
N ASN A 469 -14.41 10.59 -12.96
CA ASN A 469 -14.74 10.09 -14.30
C ASN A 469 -13.59 10.24 -15.30
N GLN A 470 -12.35 10.15 -14.82
CA GLN A 470 -11.15 10.43 -15.60
C GLN A 470 -11.01 9.58 -16.88
N GLU A 471 -11.57 8.36 -16.92
CA GLU A 471 -11.51 7.48 -18.09
C GLU A 471 -12.34 7.97 -19.29
N VAL A 472 -13.33 8.82 -19.04
CA VAL A 472 -14.29 9.27 -20.05
C VAL A 472 -14.34 10.80 -20.21
N ALA A 473 -13.68 11.55 -19.34
CA ALA A 473 -13.67 13.01 -19.36
C ALA A 473 -12.92 13.54 -20.59
N THR A 474 -13.56 14.44 -21.35
CA THR A 474 -13.00 15.03 -22.57
C THR A 474 -11.66 15.71 -22.27
N PHE A 475 -11.60 16.52 -21.22
CA PHE A 475 -10.40 17.25 -20.83
C PHE A 475 -9.19 16.34 -20.59
N ILE A 476 -9.37 15.19 -19.92
CA ILE A 476 -8.27 14.24 -19.62
C ILE A 476 -7.71 13.61 -20.90
N ASN A 477 -8.61 13.31 -21.86
CA ASN A 477 -8.21 12.79 -23.17
C ASN A 477 -7.47 13.87 -23.98
N ASP A 478 -7.94 15.12 -23.95
CA ASP A 478 -7.35 16.23 -24.71
C ASP A 478 -5.92 16.57 -24.25
N ILE A 479 -5.63 16.46 -22.94
CA ILE A 479 -4.29 16.71 -22.40
C ILE A 479 -3.39 15.47 -22.46
N ASP A 480 -3.90 14.33 -22.92
CA ASP A 480 -3.19 13.02 -22.94
C ASP A 480 -2.51 12.71 -21.59
N LEU A 481 -3.34 12.59 -20.55
CA LEU A 481 -2.85 12.32 -19.18
C LEU A 481 -2.38 10.87 -19.04
N GLY A 482 -1.19 10.54 -19.58
CA GLY A 482 -0.62 9.18 -19.53
C GLY A 482 0.20 8.89 -18.28
N THR A 483 0.77 9.92 -17.62
CA THR A 483 1.67 9.75 -16.46
C THR A 483 1.47 10.86 -15.44
N ILE A 484 1.76 10.53 -14.15
CA ILE A 484 1.81 11.47 -13.03
C ILE A 484 3.16 11.36 -12.29
N PRO A 485 3.69 12.45 -11.69
CA PRO A 485 3.09 13.78 -11.59
C PRO A 485 3.01 14.49 -12.94
N ARG A 486 1.96 15.24 -13.14
CA ARG A 486 1.75 16.11 -14.28
C ARG A 486 1.28 17.47 -13.77
N TYR A 487 1.76 18.54 -14.41
CA TYR A 487 1.46 19.90 -13.99
C TYR A 487 0.94 20.73 -15.15
N LEU A 488 -0.08 21.57 -14.90
CA LEU A 488 -0.64 22.49 -15.88
C LEU A 488 -0.63 23.91 -15.34
N ILE A 489 -0.64 24.91 -16.23
CA ILE A 489 -0.92 26.31 -15.87
C ILE A 489 -2.08 26.81 -16.71
N PHE A 490 -3.06 27.42 -16.03
CA PHE A 490 -4.11 28.23 -16.64
C PHE A 490 -3.86 29.69 -16.31
N ASP A 491 -4.13 30.58 -17.29
CA ASP A 491 -4.04 32.01 -17.11
C ASP A 491 -5.22 32.57 -16.28
N GLN A 492 -5.19 33.85 -15.99
CA GLN A 492 -6.24 34.56 -15.23
C GLN A 492 -7.62 34.57 -15.94
N GLN A 493 -7.70 34.22 -17.22
CA GLN A 493 -8.92 34.07 -18.00
C GLN A 493 -9.45 32.62 -17.98
N GLY A 494 -8.65 31.68 -17.43
CA GLY A 494 -8.98 30.26 -17.39
C GLY A 494 -8.57 29.48 -18.64
N ASN A 495 -7.72 30.03 -19.50
CA ASN A 495 -7.18 29.32 -20.66
C ASN A 495 -5.98 28.46 -20.25
N LEU A 496 -5.92 27.23 -20.76
CA LEU A 496 -4.76 26.38 -20.58
C LEU A 496 -3.56 26.92 -21.38
N VAL A 497 -2.57 27.48 -20.69
CA VAL A 497 -1.37 28.10 -21.31
C VAL A 497 -0.13 27.22 -21.22
N HIS A 498 -0.13 26.25 -20.31
CA HIS A 498 0.95 25.26 -20.17
C HIS A 498 0.38 23.87 -19.89
N PRO A 499 0.32 22.96 -20.89
CA PRO A 499 -0.21 21.60 -20.71
C PRO A 499 0.82 20.63 -20.12
N ASN A 500 2.06 21.06 -19.88
CA ASN A 500 3.14 20.31 -19.25
C ASN A 500 4.09 21.28 -18.55
N ALA A 501 3.64 21.87 -17.44
CA ALA A 501 4.42 22.82 -16.67
C ALA A 501 5.56 22.16 -15.88
N PRO A 502 6.62 22.91 -15.52
CA PRO A 502 7.67 22.42 -14.63
C PRO A 502 7.13 22.05 -13.24
N GLY A 503 7.83 21.10 -12.57
CA GLY A 503 7.51 20.69 -11.21
C GLY A 503 7.75 21.79 -10.16
N PRO A 504 7.07 21.69 -8.99
CA PRO A 504 7.08 22.73 -7.97
C PRO A 504 8.45 22.94 -7.29
N GLU A 505 9.36 21.97 -7.43
CA GLU A 505 10.72 22.01 -6.90
C GLU A 505 11.69 22.82 -7.76
N THR A 506 11.30 23.21 -8.98
CA THR A 506 12.19 23.89 -9.93
C THR A 506 12.10 25.43 -9.79
N ASP A 507 13.19 26.13 -10.14
CA ASP A 507 13.15 27.60 -10.24
C ASP A 507 12.36 28.05 -11.47
N GLU A 508 12.26 27.21 -12.49
CA GLU A 508 11.56 27.51 -13.74
C GLU A 508 10.07 27.76 -13.52
N ILE A 509 9.42 27.01 -12.62
CA ILE A 509 8.00 27.25 -12.32
C ILE A 509 7.76 28.65 -11.74
N ARG A 510 8.67 29.13 -10.87
CA ARG A 510 8.56 30.46 -10.29
C ARG A 510 8.64 31.55 -11.35
N LEU A 511 9.58 31.41 -12.27
CA LEU A 511 9.72 32.34 -13.40
C LEU A 511 8.50 32.35 -14.31
N LEU A 512 7.89 31.19 -14.53
CA LEU A 512 6.66 31.08 -15.34
C LEU A 512 5.46 31.72 -14.65
N LEU A 513 5.24 31.43 -13.37
CA LEU A 513 4.15 32.01 -12.60
C LEU A 513 4.28 33.53 -12.53
N ASP A 514 5.48 34.05 -12.27
CA ASP A 514 5.74 35.51 -12.25
C ASP A 514 5.41 36.15 -13.60
N ARG A 515 5.78 35.50 -14.71
CA ARG A 515 5.45 35.98 -16.06
C ARG A 515 3.92 36.08 -16.32
N TYR A 516 3.15 35.08 -15.86
CA TYR A 516 1.69 35.09 -16.04
C TYR A 516 0.97 36.02 -15.07
N LEU A 517 1.59 36.42 -13.96
CA LEU A 517 1.08 37.44 -13.05
C LEU A 517 1.30 38.87 -13.57
N ASP A 518 2.41 39.12 -14.30
CA ASP A 518 2.78 40.43 -14.81
C ASP A 518 2.11 40.76 -16.17
N GLY A 519 1.52 39.82 -16.86
CA GLY A 519 0.90 39.96 -18.18
C GLY A 519 -0.57 39.90 -18.20
#